data_d7a4246d9833d8a9b05bab5b64da31db
#
_entry.id   d7a4246d9833d8a9b05bab5b64da31db
#
_cell.length_a   1.000
_cell.length_b   1.000
_cell.length_c   1.000
_cell.angle_alpha   90.00
_cell.angle_beta   90.00
_cell.angle_gamma   90.00
#
_symmetry.space_group_name_H-M   'P 1'
#
loop_
_entity.id
_entity.type
_entity.pdbx_description
1 polymer ?
#
loop_
_entity_poly.entity_id
_entity_poly.type
_entity_poly.pdbx_seq_one_letter_code
_entity_poly.pdbx_strand_id
1 'polypeptide(L)'
;GAVLAYRYTGAEFSQKSVLSIQPLIDSYGVNSTGTLLVVEENRVSASNDPTLIGMNIFESERLMSIRRSNRADKLIRVYAPKGIEQCYGMYSHGRNYSLYAYVPARQVYDLTAMNLVITLVMYILVLTFVQGFRWNSAKDFFMQQENSEQEYKKSLEQKNAALAVSYTHLRAHE
;
A
#
# COMPACT_ATOMS: atom_id res chain seq x y z
N GLY A 1 61.90 17.80 -17.16
CA GLY A 1 60.54 17.26 -17.02
C GLY A 1 59.55 18.42 -17.08
N ALA A 2 58.62 18.40 -18.04
CA ALA A 2 57.53 19.41 -18.14
C ALA A 2 56.41 19.01 -17.19
N VAL A 3 56.05 19.87 -16.23
CA VAL A 3 54.88 19.73 -15.37
C VAL A 3 53.70 20.41 -16.10
N LEU A 4 52.79 19.64 -16.65
CA LEU A 4 51.53 20.10 -17.21
C LEU A 4 50.53 20.25 -16.05
N ALA A 5 50.30 21.49 -15.61
CA ALA A 5 49.21 21.78 -14.67
C ALA A 5 47.92 22.01 -15.44
N TYR A 6 46.99 21.07 -15.38
CA TYR A 6 45.63 21.25 -15.89
C TYR A 6 44.82 22.05 -14.89
N ARG A 7 44.41 23.24 -15.26
CA ARG A 7 43.42 24.03 -14.52
C ARG A 7 42.06 23.83 -15.22
N TYR A 8 41.23 22.99 -14.65
CA TYR A 8 39.84 22.89 -15.13
C TYR A 8 39.11 24.22 -14.86
N THR A 9 38.55 24.81 -15.90
CA THR A 9 37.61 25.91 -15.73
C THR A 9 36.33 25.37 -15.14
N GLY A 10 35.63 26.12 -14.27
CA GLY A 10 34.42 25.67 -13.61
C GLY A 10 33.34 25.17 -14.57
N ALA A 11 33.29 25.72 -15.80
CA ALA A 11 32.36 25.29 -16.85
C ALA A 11 32.67 23.85 -17.36
N GLU A 12 33.94 23.47 -17.51
CA GLU A 12 34.34 22.13 -17.97
C GLU A 12 34.11 21.07 -16.90
N PHE A 13 34.32 21.47 -15.64
CA PHE A 13 34.00 20.57 -14.50
C PHE A 13 32.53 20.32 -14.37
N SER A 14 31.68 21.35 -14.51
CA SER A 14 30.23 21.25 -14.50
C SER A 14 29.74 20.36 -15.65
N GLN A 15 30.23 20.55 -16.86
CA GLN A 15 29.84 19.75 -18.03
C GLN A 15 30.26 18.26 -17.88
N LYS A 16 31.42 17.99 -17.28
CA LYS A 16 31.88 16.62 -17.04
C LYS A 16 31.14 15.93 -15.90
N SER A 17 30.73 16.65 -14.87
CA SER A 17 29.92 16.12 -13.78
C SER A 17 28.51 15.81 -14.24
N VAL A 18 27.90 16.62 -15.06
CA VAL A 18 26.61 16.39 -15.70
C VAL A 18 26.64 15.12 -16.55
N LEU A 19 27.69 14.91 -17.36
CA LEU A 19 27.84 13.68 -18.17
C LEU A 19 28.01 12.40 -17.32
N SER A 20 28.46 12.53 -16.07
CA SER A 20 28.62 11.37 -15.18
C SER A 20 27.38 11.09 -14.31
N ILE A 21 26.54 12.08 -14.04
CA ILE A 21 25.35 11.96 -13.17
C ILE A 21 24.10 11.59 -13.97
N GLN A 22 23.96 12.11 -15.20
CA GLN A 22 22.79 11.85 -16.03
C GLN A 22 22.50 10.35 -16.25
N PRO A 23 23.46 9.46 -16.57
CA PRO A 23 23.19 8.03 -16.71
C PRO A 23 22.68 7.36 -15.43
N LEU A 24 23.10 7.86 -14.26
CA LEU A 24 22.60 7.36 -12.98
C LEU A 24 21.14 7.77 -12.77
N ILE A 25 20.79 8.99 -13.14
CA ILE A 25 19.43 9.50 -13.05
C ILE A 25 18.52 8.79 -14.06
N ASP A 26 18.99 8.57 -15.28
CA ASP A 26 18.24 7.85 -16.31
C ASP A 26 17.96 6.40 -15.89
N SER A 27 18.92 5.73 -15.28
CA SER A 27 18.73 4.36 -14.75
C SER A 27 17.69 4.30 -13.63
N TYR A 28 17.60 5.32 -12.80
CA TYR A 28 16.58 5.46 -11.77
C TYR A 28 15.18 5.71 -12.36
N GLY A 29 15.11 6.53 -13.42
CA GLY A 29 13.86 6.87 -14.08
C GLY A 29 13.13 5.72 -14.75
N VAL A 30 13.84 4.67 -15.18
CA VAL A 30 13.25 3.50 -15.85
C VAL A 30 12.29 2.73 -14.96
N ASN A 31 12.50 2.72 -13.65
CA ASN A 31 11.72 1.93 -12.69
C ASN A 31 10.92 2.79 -11.70
N SER A 32 11.00 4.12 -11.76
CA SER A 32 10.34 5.01 -10.81
C SER A 32 9.35 5.94 -11.49
N THR A 33 8.18 6.10 -10.86
CA THR A 33 7.14 7.04 -11.30
C THR A 33 7.42 8.48 -10.84
N GLY A 34 8.52 8.71 -10.10
CA GLY A 34 8.93 9.99 -9.56
C GLY A 34 9.87 10.75 -10.47
N THR A 35 9.89 12.07 -10.31
CA THR A 35 10.87 12.95 -10.96
C THR A 35 12.03 13.19 -10.02
N LEU A 36 13.24 12.91 -10.51
CA LEU A 36 14.50 13.15 -9.83
C LEU A 36 15.30 14.17 -10.64
N LEU A 37 15.83 15.19 -9.98
CA LEU A 37 16.62 16.20 -10.65
C LEU A 37 17.75 16.73 -9.75
N VAL A 38 18.82 17.09 -10.39
CA VAL A 38 19.98 17.76 -9.78
C VAL A 38 20.01 19.21 -10.23
N VAL A 39 20.19 20.09 -9.27
CA VAL A 39 20.25 21.54 -9.48
C VAL A 39 21.61 22.05 -9.07
N GLU A 40 22.27 22.76 -9.98
CA GLU A 40 23.50 23.48 -9.76
C GLU A 40 23.26 24.96 -10.06
N GLU A 41 23.71 25.87 -9.22
CA GLU A 41 23.57 27.32 -9.41
C GLU A 41 22.14 27.79 -9.77
N ASN A 42 21.11 27.13 -9.19
CA ASN A 42 19.68 27.38 -9.45
C ASN A 42 19.17 26.90 -10.84
N ARG A 43 19.95 26.18 -11.62
CA ARG A 43 19.52 25.52 -12.86
C ARG A 43 19.54 24.01 -12.74
N VAL A 44 18.60 23.40 -13.39
CA VAL A 44 18.53 21.93 -13.46
C VAL A 44 19.65 21.44 -14.38
N SER A 45 20.65 20.79 -13.80
CA SER A 45 21.81 20.24 -14.53
C SER A 45 21.55 18.85 -15.08
N ALA A 46 20.74 18.04 -14.35
CA ALA A 46 20.38 16.69 -14.77
C ALA A 46 18.99 16.31 -14.24
N SER A 47 18.24 15.54 -15.01
CA SER A 47 16.89 15.07 -14.63
C SER A 47 16.52 13.81 -15.39
N ASN A 48 15.67 12.96 -14.79
CA ASN A 48 15.00 11.86 -15.50
C ASN A 48 13.84 12.35 -16.39
N ASP A 49 13.43 13.61 -16.25
CA ASP A 49 12.52 14.29 -17.17
C ASP A 49 13.34 15.30 -18.03
N PRO A 50 13.58 14.98 -19.31
CA PRO A 50 14.41 15.82 -20.18
C PRO A 50 13.87 17.26 -20.35
N THR A 51 12.57 17.47 -20.16
CA THR A 51 11.94 18.79 -20.33
C THR A 51 12.36 19.79 -19.26
N LEU A 52 12.86 19.29 -18.13
CA LEU A 52 13.30 20.11 -17.00
C LEU A 52 14.77 20.55 -17.09
N ILE A 53 15.57 19.86 -17.91
CA ILE A 53 17.01 20.15 -18.01
C ILE A 53 17.24 21.58 -18.53
N GLY A 54 18.08 22.35 -17.83
CA GLY A 54 18.39 23.76 -18.13
C GLY A 54 17.39 24.77 -17.56
N MET A 55 16.24 24.32 -17.05
CA MET A 55 15.23 25.20 -16.45
C MET A 55 15.74 25.82 -15.14
N ASN A 56 15.37 27.08 -14.92
CA ASN A 56 15.65 27.71 -13.63
C ASN A 56 14.63 27.26 -12.57
N ILE A 57 15.09 26.91 -11.37
CA ILE A 57 14.21 26.48 -10.30
C ILE A 57 13.16 27.50 -9.89
N PHE A 58 13.45 28.81 -10.10
CA PHE A 58 12.50 29.88 -9.79
C PHE A 58 11.32 29.93 -10.76
N GLU A 59 11.42 29.30 -11.92
CA GLU A 59 10.34 29.19 -12.90
C GLU A 59 9.34 28.07 -12.53
N SER A 60 9.77 27.12 -11.69
CA SER A 60 8.92 26.04 -11.20
C SER A 60 8.39 26.32 -9.81
N GLU A 61 7.12 26.65 -9.72
CA GLU A 61 6.44 26.88 -8.43
C GLU A 61 6.48 25.63 -7.52
N ARG A 62 6.47 24.43 -8.13
CA ARG A 62 6.60 23.15 -7.43
C ARG A 62 7.97 23.03 -6.75
N LEU A 63 9.06 23.28 -7.45
CA LEU A 63 10.41 23.22 -6.90
C LEU A 63 10.64 24.31 -5.84
N MET A 64 10.11 25.49 -6.08
CA MET A 64 10.13 26.57 -5.09
C MET A 64 9.37 26.24 -3.82
N SER A 65 8.23 25.57 -3.91
CA SER A 65 7.44 25.14 -2.76
C SER A 65 8.19 24.09 -1.94
N ILE A 66 8.86 23.14 -2.60
CA ILE A 66 9.71 22.14 -1.92
C ILE A 66 10.86 22.85 -1.17
N ARG A 67 11.52 23.80 -1.81
CA ARG A 67 12.63 24.57 -1.21
C ARG A 67 12.17 25.44 -0.04
N ARG A 68 11.03 26.13 -0.16
CA ARG A 68 10.48 27.01 0.89
C ARG A 68 10.10 26.28 2.17
N SER A 69 9.86 24.98 2.10
CA SER A 69 9.54 24.19 3.29
C SER A 69 10.71 24.14 4.29
N ASN A 70 11.92 24.49 3.86
CA ASN A 70 13.16 24.51 4.66
C ASN A 70 13.42 23.22 5.46
N ARG A 71 12.93 22.09 4.95
CA ARG A 71 13.06 20.76 5.58
C ARG A 71 13.88 19.86 4.66
N ALA A 72 15.21 20.11 4.62
CA ALA A 72 16.12 19.24 3.90
C ALA A 72 16.00 17.79 4.42
N ASP A 73 16.16 16.83 3.52
CA ASP A 73 16.16 15.38 3.78
C ASP A 73 14.84 14.83 4.39
N LYS A 74 13.73 15.59 4.27
CA LYS A 74 12.42 15.14 4.72
C LYS A 74 11.41 15.18 3.56
N LEU A 75 10.61 14.11 3.48
CA LEU A 75 9.48 14.06 2.57
C LEU A 75 8.39 15.01 3.06
N ILE A 76 7.97 15.91 2.19
CA ILE A 76 6.91 16.89 2.46
C ILE A 76 5.79 16.76 1.45
N ARG A 77 4.58 17.02 1.88
CA ARG A 77 3.45 17.20 0.97
C ARG A 77 3.43 18.64 0.51
N VAL A 78 3.57 18.82 -0.78
CA VAL A 78 3.54 20.15 -1.42
C VAL A 78 2.11 20.45 -1.83
N TYR A 79 1.55 21.49 -1.23
CA TYR A 79 0.26 22.03 -1.65
C TYR A 79 0.51 23.02 -2.78
N ALA A 80 0.06 22.65 -3.94
CA ALA A 80 0.16 23.52 -5.10
C ALA A 80 -1.01 24.52 -5.14
N PRO A 81 -0.79 25.76 -5.64
CA PRO A 81 -1.88 26.66 -5.94
C PRO A 81 -2.87 26.04 -6.94
N LYS A 82 -4.06 26.62 -7.05
CA LYS A 82 -5.12 26.12 -7.93
C LYS A 82 -4.59 25.82 -9.35
N GLY A 83 -4.72 24.56 -9.78
CA GLY A 83 -4.34 24.12 -11.12
C GLY A 83 -3.06 23.29 -11.22
N ILE A 84 -2.25 23.19 -10.16
CA ILE A 84 -1.05 22.35 -10.13
C ILE A 84 -1.37 21.08 -9.31
N GLU A 85 -1.01 19.92 -9.83
CA GLU A 85 -1.20 18.65 -9.16
C GLU A 85 -0.40 18.59 -7.84
N GLN A 86 -1.04 18.17 -6.76
CA GLN A 86 -0.37 17.96 -5.48
C GLN A 86 0.72 16.90 -5.63
N CYS A 87 1.86 17.10 -4.97
CA CYS A 87 2.96 16.14 -5.00
C CYS A 87 3.57 15.96 -3.61
N TYR A 88 4.25 14.83 -3.45
CA TYR A 88 5.17 14.60 -2.35
C TYR A 88 6.56 14.89 -2.87
N GLY A 89 7.30 15.74 -2.18
CA GLY A 89 8.63 16.14 -2.59
C GLY A 89 9.62 16.13 -1.43
N MET A 90 10.87 16.00 -1.80
CA MET A 90 12.00 16.07 -0.90
C MET A 90 13.14 16.82 -1.61
N TYR A 91 13.94 17.56 -0.84
CA TYR A 91 15.21 18.05 -1.35
C TYR A 91 16.33 17.73 -0.38
N SER A 92 17.50 17.50 -0.93
CA SER A 92 18.74 17.30 -0.18
C SER A 92 19.78 18.28 -0.70
N HIS A 93 20.56 18.86 0.19
CA HIS A 93 21.57 19.85 -0.16
C HIS A 93 22.97 19.24 -0.06
N GLY A 94 23.68 19.18 -1.18
CA GLY A 94 25.07 18.81 -1.27
C GLY A 94 25.99 20.05 -1.20
N ARG A 95 27.28 19.84 -1.37
CA ARG A 95 28.29 20.94 -1.29
C ARG A 95 28.11 21.98 -2.40
N ASN A 96 27.90 21.56 -3.66
CA ASN A 96 27.76 22.42 -4.83
C ASN A 96 26.48 22.16 -5.64
N TYR A 97 25.63 21.25 -5.18
CA TYR A 97 24.40 20.88 -5.86
C TYR A 97 23.28 20.68 -4.86
N SER A 98 22.05 20.70 -5.35
CA SER A 98 20.87 20.28 -4.59
C SER A 98 20.13 19.21 -5.38
N LEU A 99 19.76 18.15 -4.70
CA LEU A 99 18.97 17.05 -5.25
C LEU A 99 17.50 17.28 -4.90
N TYR A 100 16.64 17.24 -5.89
CA TYR A 100 15.19 17.30 -5.70
C TYR A 100 14.57 16.00 -6.20
N ALA A 101 13.64 15.47 -5.44
CA ALA A 101 12.82 14.35 -5.84
C ALA A 101 11.36 14.68 -5.55
N TYR A 102 10.45 14.38 -6.48
CA TYR A 102 9.03 14.52 -6.22
C TYR A 102 8.21 13.47 -6.99
N VAL A 103 7.07 13.10 -6.41
CA VAL A 103 6.11 12.14 -6.97
C VAL A 103 4.72 12.77 -6.92
N PRO A 104 3.94 12.74 -8.01
CA PRO A 104 2.55 13.17 -8.00
C PRO A 104 1.74 12.41 -6.94
N ALA A 105 0.92 13.12 -6.16
CA ALA A 105 0.14 12.50 -5.09
C ALA A 105 -0.81 11.42 -5.62
N ARG A 106 -1.35 11.61 -6.81
CA ARG A 106 -2.21 10.64 -7.48
C ARG A 106 -1.52 9.28 -7.65
N GLN A 107 -0.27 9.25 -8.08
CA GLN A 107 0.48 8.00 -8.27
C GLN A 107 0.76 7.27 -6.95
N VAL A 108 0.94 8.01 -5.87
CA VAL A 108 1.13 7.42 -4.53
C VAL A 108 -0.16 6.71 -4.06
N TYR A 109 -1.33 7.25 -4.42
CA TYR A 109 -2.62 6.74 -3.95
C TYR A 109 -3.27 5.70 -4.88
N ASP A 110 -2.87 5.60 -6.14
CA ASP A 110 -3.45 4.65 -7.09
C ASP A 110 -3.35 3.20 -6.60
N LEU A 111 -2.19 2.78 -6.14
CA LEU A 111 -1.99 1.45 -5.55
C LEU A 111 -2.72 1.28 -4.21
N THR A 112 -2.87 2.36 -3.45
CA THR A 112 -3.55 2.32 -2.14
C THR A 112 -5.04 2.10 -2.31
N ALA A 113 -5.68 2.73 -3.29
CA ALA A 113 -7.10 2.53 -3.59
C ALA A 113 -7.39 1.08 -4.02
N MET A 114 -6.56 0.53 -4.89
CA MET A 114 -6.65 -0.86 -5.33
C MET A 114 -6.48 -1.84 -4.16
N ASN A 115 -5.48 -1.64 -3.31
CA ASN A 115 -5.25 -2.47 -2.13
C ASN A 115 -6.42 -2.41 -1.14
N LEU A 116 -7.04 -1.24 -0.97
CA LEU A 116 -8.22 -1.08 -0.11
C LEU A 116 -9.40 -1.89 -0.63
N VAL A 117 -9.67 -1.85 -1.95
CA VAL A 117 -10.74 -2.65 -2.58
C VAL A 117 -10.47 -4.14 -2.40
N ILE A 118 -9.25 -4.60 -2.66
CA ILE A 118 -8.86 -6.02 -2.48
C ILE A 118 -9.07 -6.45 -1.03
N THR A 119 -8.63 -5.64 -0.07
CA THR A 119 -8.78 -5.92 1.37
C THR A 119 -10.26 -6.01 1.76
N LEU A 120 -11.11 -5.11 1.24
CA LEU A 120 -12.54 -5.12 1.49
C LEU A 120 -13.21 -6.40 0.93
N VAL A 121 -12.86 -6.80 -0.29
CA VAL A 121 -13.38 -8.03 -0.91
C VAL A 121 -12.96 -9.25 -0.11
N MET A 122 -11.68 -9.34 0.29
CA MET A 122 -11.20 -10.44 1.13
C MET A 122 -11.91 -10.50 2.48
N TYR A 123 -12.18 -9.35 3.09
CA TYR A 123 -12.94 -9.28 4.34
C TYR A 123 -14.37 -9.81 4.19
N ILE A 124 -15.07 -9.42 3.11
CA ILE A 124 -16.42 -9.92 2.81
C ILE A 124 -16.41 -11.44 2.60
N LEU A 125 -15.42 -11.97 1.87
CA LEU A 125 -15.28 -13.42 1.65
C LEU A 125 -15.07 -14.17 2.97
N VAL A 126 -14.23 -13.67 3.85
CA VAL A 126 -14.02 -14.29 5.18
C VAL A 126 -15.31 -14.26 6.01
N LEU A 127 -16.04 -13.14 6.03
CA LEU A 127 -17.31 -13.05 6.75
C LEU A 127 -18.35 -14.03 6.21
N THR A 128 -18.50 -14.13 4.89
CA THR A 128 -19.45 -15.07 4.26
C THR A 128 -19.09 -16.52 4.56
N PHE A 129 -17.81 -16.87 4.54
CA PHE A 129 -17.32 -18.20 4.90
C PHE A 129 -17.62 -18.53 6.37
N VAL A 130 -17.31 -17.63 7.29
CA VAL A 130 -17.61 -17.83 8.73
C VAL A 130 -19.10 -17.96 8.98
N GLN A 131 -19.92 -17.16 8.31
CA GLN A 131 -21.38 -17.23 8.44
C GLN A 131 -21.92 -18.56 7.90
N GLY A 132 -21.43 -19.01 6.74
CA GLY A 132 -21.78 -20.31 6.17
C GLY A 132 -21.40 -21.48 7.08
N PHE A 133 -20.21 -21.42 7.66
CA PHE A 133 -19.75 -22.45 8.61
C PHE A 133 -20.63 -22.49 9.87
N ARG A 134 -20.97 -21.34 10.44
CA ARG A 134 -21.88 -21.25 11.60
C ARG A 134 -23.27 -21.80 11.28
N TRP A 135 -23.78 -21.51 10.08
CA TRP A 135 -25.10 -22.02 9.65
C TRP A 135 -25.12 -23.53 9.51
N ASN A 136 -24.09 -24.13 8.93
CA ASN A 136 -23.96 -25.58 8.83
C ASN A 136 -23.84 -26.24 10.21
N SER A 137 -22.96 -25.72 11.08
CA SER A 137 -22.80 -26.23 12.43
C SER A 137 -24.10 -26.13 13.27
N ALA A 138 -24.87 -25.05 13.07
CA ALA A 138 -26.16 -24.90 13.73
C ALA A 138 -27.18 -25.97 13.25
N LYS A 139 -27.23 -26.22 11.93
CA LYS A 139 -28.10 -27.29 11.38
C LYS A 139 -27.77 -28.67 11.96
N ASP A 140 -26.49 -29.02 12.00
CA ASP A 140 -26.04 -30.30 12.53
C ASP A 140 -26.42 -30.45 14.01
N PHE A 141 -26.29 -29.37 14.77
CA PHE A 141 -26.69 -29.36 16.18
C PHE A 141 -28.21 -29.56 16.35
N PHE A 142 -29.05 -28.88 15.58
CA PHE A 142 -30.50 -29.06 15.63
C PHE A 142 -30.92 -30.46 15.21
N MET A 143 -30.33 -31.05 14.17
CA MET A 143 -30.60 -32.41 13.74
C MET A 143 -30.22 -33.44 14.80
N GLN A 144 -29.09 -33.24 15.49
CA GLN A 144 -28.65 -34.11 16.55
C GLN A 144 -29.59 -34.05 17.76
N GLN A 145 -30.07 -32.85 18.10
CA GLN A 145 -31.03 -32.65 19.18
C GLN A 145 -32.38 -33.35 18.87
N GLU A 146 -32.90 -33.20 17.66
CA GLU A 146 -34.14 -33.82 17.22
C GLU A 146 -34.04 -35.36 17.24
N ASN A 147 -32.92 -35.90 16.76
CA ASN A 147 -32.68 -37.35 16.82
C ASN A 147 -32.64 -37.88 18.27
N SER A 148 -31.99 -37.14 19.16
CA SER A 148 -31.92 -37.54 20.59
C SER A 148 -33.30 -37.49 21.28
N GLU A 149 -34.14 -36.51 20.95
CA GLU A 149 -35.52 -36.45 21.44
C GLU A 149 -36.38 -37.61 20.92
N GLN A 150 -36.22 -37.99 19.65
CA GLN A 150 -36.94 -39.14 19.08
C GLN A 150 -36.50 -40.45 19.71
N GLU A 151 -35.21 -40.64 19.95
CA GLU A 151 -34.72 -41.83 20.67
C GLU A 151 -35.25 -41.90 22.10
N TYR A 152 -35.29 -40.77 22.80
CA TYR A 152 -35.84 -40.70 24.15
C TYR A 152 -37.34 -41.04 24.16
N LYS A 153 -38.15 -40.51 23.23
CA LYS A 153 -39.57 -40.86 23.10
C LYS A 153 -39.78 -42.33 22.83
N LYS A 154 -39.01 -42.94 21.90
CA LYS A 154 -39.08 -44.37 21.63
C LYS A 154 -38.73 -45.22 22.86
N SER A 155 -37.69 -44.83 23.59
CA SER A 155 -37.32 -45.51 24.85
C SER A 155 -38.42 -45.43 25.89
N LEU A 156 -39.11 -44.30 26.00
CA LEU A 156 -40.19 -44.08 26.93
C LEU A 156 -41.43 -44.90 26.56
N GLU A 157 -41.78 -44.99 25.28
CA GLU A 157 -42.87 -45.85 24.77
C GLU A 157 -42.58 -47.32 25.03
N GLN A 158 -41.36 -47.80 24.81
CA GLN A 158 -40.97 -49.18 25.10
C GLN A 158 -41.09 -49.52 26.60
N LYS A 159 -40.64 -48.58 27.47
CA LYS A 159 -40.77 -48.76 28.91
C LYS A 159 -42.22 -48.76 29.34
N ASN A 160 -43.06 -47.90 28.79
CA ASN A 160 -44.49 -47.90 29.10
C ASN A 160 -45.22 -49.18 28.61
N ALA A 161 -44.88 -49.67 27.42
CA ALA A 161 -45.39 -50.92 26.91
C ALA A 161 -44.98 -52.16 27.80
N ALA A 162 -43.71 -52.19 28.23
CA ALA A 162 -43.21 -53.22 29.13
C ALA A 162 -43.91 -53.17 30.50
N LEU A 163 -44.15 -51.95 31.02
CA LEU A 163 -44.93 -51.79 32.24
C LEU A 163 -46.38 -52.29 32.10
N ALA A 164 -47.04 -51.93 30.98
CA ALA A 164 -48.41 -52.38 30.72
C ALA A 164 -48.51 -53.89 30.63
N VAL A 165 -47.56 -54.56 30.00
CA VAL A 165 -47.49 -56.04 29.96
C VAL A 165 -47.29 -56.62 31.36
N SER A 166 -46.39 -56.03 32.15
CA SER A 166 -46.15 -56.49 33.54
C SER A 166 -47.37 -56.33 34.41
N TYR A 167 -48.14 -55.25 34.29
CA TYR A 167 -49.41 -55.06 35.03
C TYR A 167 -50.49 -56.05 34.63
N THR A 168 -50.61 -56.37 33.35
CA THR A 168 -51.58 -57.39 32.87
C THR A 168 -51.22 -58.76 33.36
N HIS A 169 -49.92 -59.09 33.44
CA HIS A 169 -49.47 -60.42 33.95
C HIS A 169 -49.68 -60.52 35.44
N LEU A 170 -49.47 -59.51 36.23
CA LEU A 170 -49.79 -59.52 37.67
C LEU A 170 -51.26 -59.69 37.94
N ARG A 171 -52.12 -59.03 37.16
CA ARG A 171 -53.60 -59.17 37.34
C ARG A 171 -54.17 -60.49 36.91
N ALA A 172 -53.47 -61.25 36.08
CA ALA A 172 -53.88 -62.57 35.64
C ALA A 172 -53.56 -63.69 36.67
N HIS A 173 -52.82 -63.39 37.74
CA HIS A 173 -52.43 -64.28 38.81
C HIS A 173 -53.19 -64.05 40.14
N GLU A 174 -54.09 -63.06 40.18
CA GLU A 174 -55.09 -62.89 41.23
C GLU A 174 -56.42 -63.54 40.81
#